data_dcec5f2da624ab755a9c11589846f125
#
_entry.id   dcec5f2da624ab755a9c11589846f125
#
_cell.length_a   1.000
_cell.length_b   1.000
_cell.length_c   1.000
_cell.angle_alpha   90.00
_cell.angle_beta   90.00
_cell.angle_gamma   90.00
#
_symmetry.space_group_name_H-M   'P 1'
#
loop_
_entity.id
_entity.type
_entity.pdbx_description
1 polymer ?
#
loop_
_entity_poly.entity_id
_entity_poly.type
_entity_poly.pdbx_seq_one_letter_code
_entity_poly.pdbx_strand_id
1 'polypeptide(L)'
;MGASRAKGNHTEHAEYNAFADADALSTVLQHSAPLWVVDLELCRQVSFGPADMPTIEDRLLADLLGGYLDIALSRGRQQMAIYDPIASLAVIKPSLIKFQRVNLSVHTENDSQYGKTEFNPEQPANALIGTSVDTKISLEVCMKALEQRKNR
;
A
#
# COMPACT_ATOMS: atom_id res chain seq x y z
N MET A 1 4.80 -3.25 0.15
CA MET A 1 3.36 -2.96 0.36
C MET A 1 2.61 -4.27 0.49
N GLY A 2 1.69 -4.40 1.47
CA GLY A 2 0.90 -5.61 1.71
C GLY A 2 0.27 -5.62 3.08
N ALA A 3 -0.56 -6.61 3.36
CA ALA A 3 -1.35 -6.78 4.57
C ALA A 3 -2.55 -5.82 4.70
N SER A 4 -3.47 -6.16 5.60
CA SER A 4 -4.64 -5.35 5.95
C SER A 4 -5.00 -5.55 7.41
N ARG A 5 -5.28 -4.44 8.12
CA ARG A 5 -5.81 -4.45 9.50
C ARG A 5 -7.33 -4.53 9.54
N ALA A 6 -7.98 -4.41 8.41
CA ALA A 6 -9.43 -4.41 8.28
C ALA A 6 -9.86 -5.30 7.10
N LYS A 7 -10.80 -4.83 6.29
CA LYS A 7 -11.29 -5.57 5.13
C LYS A 7 -10.23 -5.63 4.03
N GLY A 8 -9.97 -6.83 3.49
CA GLY A 8 -9.12 -7.04 2.34
C GLY A 8 -9.60 -6.33 1.07
N ASN A 9 -8.81 -6.40 0.03
CA ASN A 9 -9.14 -5.87 -1.30
C ASN A 9 -9.23 -6.99 -2.36
N HIS A 10 -8.73 -8.19 -2.04
CA HIS A 10 -8.84 -9.37 -2.89
C HIS A 10 -9.98 -10.28 -2.43
N THR A 11 -9.94 -10.68 -1.17
CA THR A 11 -11.07 -11.33 -0.50
C THR A 11 -11.63 -10.43 0.59
N GLU A 12 -12.66 -10.87 1.29
CA GLU A 12 -13.15 -10.15 2.46
C GLU A 12 -12.09 -10.08 3.57
N HIS A 13 -11.21 -11.06 3.65
CA HIS A 13 -10.23 -11.22 4.72
C HIS A 13 -8.82 -10.81 4.32
N ALA A 14 -8.44 -10.93 3.04
CA ALA A 14 -7.05 -10.82 2.61
C ALA A 14 -6.79 -9.65 1.66
N GLU A 15 -5.66 -8.99 1.87
CA GLU A 15 -5.03 -8.10 0.92
C GLU A 15 -4.40 -8.93 -0.22
N TYR A 16 -4.36 -8.37 -1.43
CA TYR A 16 -3.96 -9.08 -2.66
C TYR A 16 -2.56 -9.69 -2.57
N ASN A 17 -1.55 -8.95 -2.13
CA ASN A 17 -0.18 -9.45 -2.06
C ASN A 17 -0.02 -10.53 -1.00
N ALA A 18 -0.67 -10.36 0.16
CA ALA A 18 -0.71 -11.38 1.21
C ALA A 18 -1.45 -12.64 0.77
N PHE A 19 -2.51 -12.50 -0.04
CA PHE A 19 -3.24 -13.62 -0.61
C PHE A 19 -2.46 -14.32 -1.72
N ALA A 20 -1.72 -13.57 -2.55
CA ALA A 20 -1.00 -14.12 -3.70
C ALA A 20 0.05 -15.16 -3.28
N ASP A 21 0.72 -14.96 -2.12
CA ASP A 21 1.67 -15.93 -1.56
C ASP A 21 1.80 -15.75 -0.04
N ALA A 22 0.84 -16.31 0.69
CA ALA A 22 0.84 -16.24 2.16
C ALA A 22 2.00 -17.01 2.80
N ASP A 23 2.46 -18.09 2.16
CA ASP A 23 3.57 -18.89 2.64
C ASP A 23 4.90 -18.12 2.55
N ALA A 24 5.12 -17.42 1.44
CA ALA A 24 6.27 -16.53 1.29
C ALA A 24 6.21 -15.38 2.31
N LEU A 25 5.05 -14.76 2.50
CA LEU A 25 4.87 -13.73 3.52
C LEU A 25 5.18 -14.26 4.92
N SER A 26 4.67 -15.45 5.28
CA SER A 26 4.97 -16.12 6.55
C SER A 26 6.47 -16.30 6.75
N THR A 27 7.18 -16.73 5.71
CA THR A 27 8.65 -16.89 5.73
C THR A 27 9.35 -15.55 5.98
N VAL A 28 8.93 -14.48 5.30
CA VAL A 28 9.50 -13.13 5.47
C VAL A 28 9.28 -12.62 6.89
N LEU A 29 8.09 -12.86 7.47
CA LEU A 29 7.75 -12.43 8.83
C LEU A 29 8.58 -13.12 9.93
N GLN A 30 9.13 -14.30 9.64
CA GLN A 30 10.01 -15.04 10.56
C GLN A 30 11.47 -14.60 10.47
N HIS A 31 11.84 -13.78 9.49
CA HIS A 31 13.21 -13.34 9.30
C HIS A 31 13.60 -12.27 10.32
N SER A 32 14.89 -12.29 10.74
CA SER A 32 15.42 -11.35 11.74
C SER A 32 15.70 -9.93 11.24
N ALA A 33 15.63 -9.69 9.92
CA ALA A 33 15.84 -8.36 9.37
C ALA A 33 14.67 -7.41 9.74
N PRO A 34 14.96 -6.10 9.95
CA PRO A 34 13.90 -5.13 10.18
C PRO A 34 12.90 -5.13 9.03
N LEU A 35 11.63 -5.39 9.33
CA LEU A 35 10.54 -5.39 8.35
C LEU A 35 9.66 -4.17 8.55
N TRP A 36 9.50 -3.37 7.50
CA TRP A 36 8.58 -2.23 7.47
C TRP A 36 7.40 -2.57 6.58
N VAL A 37 6.19 -2.41 7.11
CA VAL A 37 4.95 -2.77 6.42
C VAL A 37 4.13 -1.52 6.16
N VAL A 38 3.77 -1.35 4.90
CA VAL A 38 2.80 -0.35 4.41
C VAL A 38 1.56 -1.12 3.98
N ASP A 39 0.53 -1.09 4.83
CA ASP A 39 -0.69 -1.85 4.63
C ASP A 39 -1.76 -1.10 3.83
N LEU A 40 -2.88 -1.76 3.55
CA LEU A 40 -4.00 -1.15 2.84
C LEU A 40 -4.56 0.09 3.54
N GLU A 41 -4.65 0.07 4.86
CA GLU A 41 -5.24 1.15 5.63
C GLU A 41 -4.38 2.41 5.58
N LEU A 42 -3.05 2.25 5.58
CA LEU A 42 -2.14 3.39 5.37
C LEU A 42 -2.27 3.94 3.94
N CYS A 43 -2.25 3.07 2.94
CA CYS A 43 -2.38 3.47 1.53
C CYS A 43 -3.69 4.20 1.26
N ARG A 44 -4.79 3.76 1.85
CA ARG A 44 -6.11 4.37 1.70
C ARG A 44 -6.21 5.78 2.27
N GLN A 45 -5.26 6.21 3.10
CA GLN A 45 -5.20 7.60 3.58
C GLN A 45 -4.77 8.57 2.49
N VAL A 46 -4.06 8.10 1.46
CA VAL A 46 -3.58 8.94 0.34
C VAL A 46 -4.28 8.51 -0.93
N SER A 47 -5.13 9.37 -1.45
CA SER A 47 -5.89 9.13 -2.67
C SER A 47 -5.83 10.33 -3.59
N PHE A 48 -6.05 10.12 -4.88
CA PHE A 48 -6.14 11.16 -5.89
C PHE A 48 -7.38 10.95 -6.76
N GLY A 49 -7.91 12.03 -7.27
CA GLY A 49 -9.02 12.07 -8.20
C GLY A 49 -8.67 12.81 -9.49
N PRO A 50 -9.65 13.06 -10.38
CA PRO A 50 -9.41 13.76 -11.64
C PRO A 50 -8.78 15.14 -11.49
N ALA A 51 -9.08 15.86 -10.41
CA ALA A 51 -8.53 17.20 -10.13
C ALA A 51 -7.05 17.17 -9.68
N ASP A 52 -6.57 16.03 -9.23
CA ASP A 52 -5.19 15.86 -8.73
C ASP A 52 -4.26 15.33 -9.83
N MET A 53 -4.79 15.01 -11.02
CA MET A 53 -4.00 14.44 -12.11
C MET A 53 -2.97 15.45 -12.61
N PRO A 54 -1.66 15.11 -12.56
CA PRO A 54 -0.61 15.97 -13.05
C PRO A 54 -0.53 15.94 -14.57
N THR A 55 0.15 16.93 -15.16
CA THR A 55 0.54 16.86 -16.56
C THR A 55 1.72 15.89 -16.72
N ILE A 56 1.51 14.79 -17.42
CA ILE A 56 2.50 13.74 -17.64
C ILE A 56 2.91 13.76 -19.11
N GLU A 57 4.20 14.02 -19.39
CA GLU A 57 4.73 14.05 -20.76
C GLU A 57 4.88 12.64 -21.36
N ASP A 58 5.20 11.65 -20.53
CA ASP A 58 5.27 10.24 -20.95
C ASP A 58 3.87 9.71 -21.20
N ARG A 59 3.53 9.50 -22.49
CA ARG A 59 2.21 9.06 -22.93
C ARG A 59 1.80 7.73 -22.33
N LEU A 60 2.72 6.75 -22.25
CA LEU A 60 2.41 5.43 -21.68
C LEU A 60 2.05 5.56 -20.20
N LEU A 61 2.80 6.36 -19.46
CA LEU A 61 2.54 6.58 -18.03
C LEU A 61 1.23 7.33 -17.82
N ALA A 62 0.93 8.33 -18.67
CA ALA A 62 -0.34 9.07 -18.64
C ALA A 62 -1.53 8.14 -18.92
N ASP A 63 -1.43 7.29 -19.94
CA ASP A 63 -2.47 6.33 -20.32
C ASP A 63 -2.69 5.28 -19.22
N LEU A 64 -1.60 4.78 -18.60
CA LEU A 64 -1.69 3.80 -17.50
C LEU A 64 -2.36 4.41 -16.26
N LEU A 65 -1.94 5.60 -15.84
CA LEU A 65 -2.49 6.24 -14.65
C LEU A 65 -3.94 6.66 -14.89
N GLY A 66 -4.23 7.25 -16.06
CA GLY A 66 -5.59 7.64 -16.47
C GLY A 66 -6.53 6.44 -16.52
N GLY A 67 -6.12 5.34 -17.19
CA GLY A 67 -6.91 4.12 -17.27
C GLY A 67 -7.17 3.48 -15.90
N TYR A 68 -6.21 3.56 -14.98
CA TYR A 68 -6.40 3.07 -13.62
C TYR A 68 -7.41 3.91 -12.83
N LEU A 69 -7.37 5.23 -13.01
CA LEU A 69 -8.38 6.15 -12.45
C LEU A 69 -9.75 5.91 -13.05
N ASP A 70 -9.86 5.73 -14.37
CA ASP A 70 -11.11 5.45 -15.06
C ASP A 70 -11.79 4.18 -14.56
N ILE A 71 -11.01 3.12 -14.28
CA ILE A 71 -11.51 1.90 -13.64
C ILE A 71 -12.11 2.20 -12.26
N ALA A 72 -11.48 3.05 -11.47
CA ALA A 72 -12.02 3.42 -10.16
C ALA A 72 -13.33 4.20 -10.30
N LEU A 73 -13.37 5.18 -11.21
CA LEU A 73 -14.56 5.99 -11.50
C LEU A 73 -15.73 5.15 -12.04
N SER A 74 -15.46 4.20 -12.95
CA SER A 74 -16.48 3.28 -13.49
C SER A 74 -17.13 2.38 -12.43
N ARG A 75 -16.42 2.18 -11.30
CA ARG A 75 -16.92 1.45 -10.12
C ARG A 75 -17.60 2.36 -9.09
N GLY A 76 -17.93 3.60 -9.45
CA GLY A 76 -18.58 4.58 -8.59
C GLY A 76 -17.69 5.20 -7.52
N ARG A 77 -16.37 5.03 -7.61
CA ARG A 77 -15.43 5.71 -6.71
C ARG A 77 -15.14 7.10 -7.24
N GLN A 78 -14.91 8.07 -6.38
CA GLN A 78 -14.53 9.43 -6.77
C GLN A 78 -13.01 9.62 -6.82
N GLN A 79 -12.27 8.76 -6.15
CA GLN A 79 -10.82 8.80 -6.00
C GLN A 79 -10.24 7.38 -6.00
N MET A 80 -8.94 7.30 -6.24
CA MET A 80 -8.17 6.08 -6.18
C MET A 80 -7.04 6.22 -5.15
N ALA A 81 -6.87 5.20 -4.30
CA ALA A 81 -5.76 5.15 -3.34
C ALA A 81 -4.42 4.91 -4.05
N ILE A 82 -3.36 5.44 -3.45
CA ILE A 82 -1.98 5.22 -3.91
C ILE A 82 -1.36 4.13 -3.03
N TYR A 83 -0.85 3.07 -3.65
CA TYR A 83 -0.34 1.90 -2.94
C TYR A 83 1.20 1.87 -2.91
N ASP A 84 1.85 1.32 -3.92
CA ASP A 84 3.30 1.11 -3.95
C ASP A 84 4.13 2.40 -3.85
N PRO A 85 3.71 3.55 -4.39
CA PRO A 85 4.42 4.79 -4.16
C PRO A 85 4.48 5.21 -2.68
N ILE A 86 3.46 4.85 -1.84
CA ILE A 86 3.52 5.10 -0.40
C ILE A 86 4.57 4.20 0.27
N ALA A 87 4.70 2.95 -0.17
CA ALA A 87 5.80 2.09 0.31
C ALA A 87 7.17 2.63 -0.10
N SER A 88 7.29 3.20 -1.31
CA SER A 88 8.51 3.87 -1.74
C SER A 88 8.83 5.10 -0.88
N LEU A 89 7.81 5.88 -0.48
CA LEU A 89 7.99 7.00 0.44
C LEU A 89 8.48 6.56 1.83
N ALA A 90 8.09 5.37 2.29
CA ALA A 90 8.61 4.82 3.55
C ALA A 90 10.14 4.69 3.55
N VAL A 91 10.74 4.49 2.37
CA VAL A 91 12.20 4.39 2.21
C VAL A 91 12.83 5.76 2.00
N ILE A 92 12.31 6.58 1.09
CA ILE A 92 12.96 7.83 0.67
C ILE A 92 12.62 9.04 1.55
N LYS A 93 11.47 9.03 2.22
CA LYS A 93 11.00 10.08 3.12
C LYS A 93 10.27 9.49 4.34
N PRO A 94 10.93 8.68 5.17
CA PRO A 94 10.30 7.97 6.30
C PRO A 94 9.64 8.92 7.32
N SER A 95 10.07 10.17 7.39
CA SER A 95 9.48 11.19 8.28
C SER A 95 8.03 11.53 7.97
N LEU A 96 7.53 11.20 6.77
CA LEU A 96 6.13 11.40 6.40
C LEU A 96 5.20 10.35 6.98
N ILE A 97 5.74 9.23 7.49
CA ILE A 97 4.95 8.10 7.98
C ILE A 97 5.30 7.84 9.44
N LYS A 98 4.27 7.67 10.27
CA LYS A 98 4.45 7.20 11.65
C LYS A 98 4.38 5.69 11.66
N PHE A 99 5.37 5.06 12.28
CA PHE A 99 5.44 3.61 12.41
C PHE A 99 5.24 3.18 13.87
N GLN A 100 4.62 2.03 14.03
CA GLN A 100 4.43 1.36 15.31
C GLN A 100 4.95 -0.07 15.24
N ARG A 101 5.56 -0.53 16.33
CA ARG A 101 5.99 -1.93 16.47
C ARG A 101 4.76 -2.81 16.64
N VAL A 102 4.75 -3.95 15.95
CA VAL A 102 3.63 -4.91 15.99
C VAL A 102 4.14 -6.33 15.74
N ASN A 103 3.49 -7.31 16.32
CA ASN A 103 3.59 -8.68 15.83
C ASN A 103 2.58 -8.87 14.71
N LEU A 104 3.07 -9.23 13.55
CA LEU A 104 2.29 -9.52 12.36
C LEU A 104 2.39 -11.00 12.02
N SER A 105 1.27 -11.65 11.81
CA SER A 105 1.16 -13.01 11.29
C SER A 105 0.23 -13.07 10.08
N VAL A 106 0.32 -14.16 9.34
CA VAL A 106 -0.53 -14.42 8.17
C VAL A 106 -1.07 -15.83 8.25
N HIS A 107 -2.33 -15.99 7.87
CA HIS A 107 -2.99 -17.29 7.79
C HIS A 107 -2.61 -18.01 6.50
N THR A 108 -2.03 -19.21 6.61
CA THR A 108 -1.49 -20.00 5.49
C THR A 108 -2.28 -21.26 5.17
N GLU A 109 -3.29 -21.61 5.98
CA GLU A 109 -4.13 -22.75 5.70
C GLU A 109 -5.02 -22.47 4.48
N ASN A 110 -5.20 -23.48 3.62
CA ASN A 110 -5.97 -23.37 2.40
C ASN A 110 -7.48 -23.41 2.68
N ASP A 111 -7.97 -22.32 3.26
CA ASP A 111 -9.37 -22.11 3.58
C ASP A 111 -9.84 -20.70 3.18
N SER A 112 -11.02 -20.28 3.63
CA SER A 112 -11.60 -18.95 3.31
C SER A 112 -10.80 -17.77 3.87
N GLN A 113 -9.89 -18.00 4.81
CA GLN A 113 -9.06 -16.98 5.45
C GLN A 113 -7.62 -16.95 4.91
N TYR A 114 -7.28 -17.77 3.90
CA TYR A 114 -5.94 -17.76 3.30
C TYR A 114 -5.48 -16.35 2.96
N GLY A 115 -4.28 -15.97 3.42
CA GLY A 115 -3.71 -14.64 3.24
C GLY A 115 -4.24 -13.56 4.20
N LYS A 116 -5.16 -13.90 5.13
CA LYS A 116 -5.58 -12.98 6.19
C LYS A 116 -4.39 -12.64 7.08
N THR A 117 -4.19 -11.35 7.34
CA THR A 117 -3.14 -10.87 8.25
C THR A 117 -3.71 -10.47 9.60
N GLU A 118 -3.00 -10.81 10.66
CA GLU A 118 -3.40 -10.52 12.04
C GLU A 118 -2.30 -9.74 12.75
N PHE A 119 -2.73 -8.78 13.57
CA PHE A 119 -1.86 -7.84 14.27
C PHE A 119 -2.06 -8.03 15.78
N ASN A 120 -1.06 -8.58 16.45
CA ASN A 120 -1.11 -8.85 17.87
C ASN A 120 -0.15 -7.93 18.64
N PRO A 121 -0.65 -6.93 19.38
CA PRO A 121 0.18 -5.99 20.13
C PRO A 121 0.79 -6.61 21.40
N GLU A 122 0.26 -7.75 21.87
CA GLU A 122 0.70 -8.40 23.11
C GLU A 122 1.90 -9.33 22.90
N GLN A 123 2.19 -9.69 21.65
CA GLN A 123 3.34 -10.53 21.31
C GLN A 123 4.57 -9.71 20.95
N PRO A 124 5.79 -10.28 21.07
CA PRO A 124 7.02 -9.63 20.61
C PRO A 124 6.93 -9.20 19.16
N ALA A 125 7.21 -7.92 18.91
CA ALA A 125 7.09 -7.34 17.58
C ALA A 125 8.11 -7.93 16.60
N ASN A 126 7.65 -8.32 15.41
CA ASN A 126 8.45 -8.75 14.28
C ASN A 126 8.43 -7.75 13.10
N ALA A 127 7.59 -6.71 13.19
CA ALA A 127 7.47 -5.70 12.14
C ALA A 127 7.23 -4.29 12.70
N LEU A 128 7.45 -3.30 11.83
CA LEU A 128 7.02 -1.91 11.99
C LEU A 128 5.91 -1.65 11.00
N ILE A 129 4.70 -1.31 11.47
CA ILE A 129 3.57 -0.96 10.60
C ILE A 129 3.36 0.54 10.53
N GLY A 130 3.14 1.06 9.33
CA GLY A 130 2.73 2.44 9.12
C GLY A 130 1.30 2.68 9.63
N THR A 131 1.13 3.64 10.53
CA THR A 131 -0.18 3.93 11.16
C THR A 131 -0.82 5.21 10.65
N SER A 132 -0.03 6.19 10.30
CA SER A 132 -0.48 7.45 9.70
C SER A 132 0.56 8.01 8.76
N VAL A 133 0.10 8.78 7.78
CA VAL A 133 0.95 9.41 6.77
C VAL A 133 0.53 10.88 6.58
N ASP A 134 1.49 11.76 6.30
CA ASP A 134 1.17 13.12 5.85
C ASP A 134 0.56 13.04 4.45
N THR A 135 -0.75 13.07 4.38
CA THR A 135 -1.51 12.81 3.15
C THR A 135 -1.24 13.86 2.07
N LYS A 136 -1.18 15.13 2.47
CA LYS A 136 -0.99 16.25 1.53
C LYS A 136 0.41 16.21 0.91
N ILE A 137 1.44 16.16 1.75
CA ILE A 137 2.83 16.15 1.25
C ILE A 137 3.11 14.87 0.49
N SER A 138 2.58 13.72 0.92
CA SER A 138 2.76 12.44 0.21
C SER A 138 2.14 12.46 -1.17
N LEU A 139 0.92 12.98 -1.31
CA LEU A 139 0.29 13.15 -2.62
C LEU A 139 1.09 14.09 -3.52
N GLU A 140 1.48 15.26 -3.02
CA GLU A 140 2.30 16.22 -3.76
C GLU A 140 3.61 15.60 -4.27
N VAL A 141 4.31 14.84 -3.42
CA VAL A 141 5.57 14.19 -3.81
C VAL A 141 5.35 13.13 -4.88
N CYS A 142 4.30 12.31 -4.75
CA CYS A 142 3.97 11.29 -5.74
C CYS A 142 3.62 11.93 -7.09
N MET A 143 2.74 12.93 -7.12
CA MET A 143 2.32 13.59 -8.37
C MET A 143 3.47 14.34 -9.03
N LYS A 144 4.28 15.05 -8.26
CA LYS A 144 5.47 15.75 -8.78
C LYS A 144 6.52 14.81 -9.38
N ALA A 145 6.64 13.60 -8.86
CA ALA A 145 7.54 12.60 -9.43
C ALA A 145 7.10 12.13 -10.83
N LEU A 146 5.81 12.16 -11.11
CA LEU A 146 5.23 11.82 -12.41
C LEU A 146 5.45 12.94 -13.44
N GLU A 147 5.40 14.22 -13.03
CA GLU A 147 5.66 15.38 -13.88
C GLU A 147 7.12 15.47 -14.37
N GLN A 148 8.06 15.04 -13.52
CA GLN A 148 9.51 15.20 -13.76
C GLN A 148 10.12 14.15 -14.69
N ARG A 149 9.36 13.16 -15.13
CA ARG A 149 9.87 12.07 -15.98
C ARG A 149 9.95 12.54 -17.43
N LYS A 150 11.06 13.22 -17.78
CA LYS A 150 11.40 13.47 -19.19
C LYS A 150 11.70 12.13 -19.86
N ASN A 151 11.13 11.93 -21.06
CA ASN A 151 11.50 10.81 -21.92
C ASN A 151 13.03 10.78 -22.09
N ARG A 152 13.67 9.71 -21.66
CA ARG A 152 15.06 9.40 -21.98
C ARG A 152 15.10 8.53 -23.21
#